data_3200d2ebac764663241176a12306d6ee
#
_entry.id   3200d2ebac764663241176a12306d6ee
#
_cell.length_a   1.000
_cell.length_b   1.000
_cell.length_c   1.000
_cell.angle_alpha   90.00
_cell.angle_beta   90.00
_cell.angle_gamma   90.00
#
_symmetry.space_group_name_H-M   'P 1'
#
loop_
_entity.id
_entity.type
_entity.pdbx_description
1 polymer ?
#
loop_
_entity_poly.entity_id
_entity_poly.type
_entity_poly.pdbx_seq_one_letter_code
_entity_poly.pdbx_strand_id
1 'polypeptide(L)'
;MLAAAREMLSVDGSSASFDEIARRAGVGVGTVYRHFPTRSALFEAVVVGRVEEFTERACLLMGTDIAPEDAFFDYFTHLVGEVALNQALCEALDDGDTAVAIPDRLRHEFIRSFDTLLSRAKEARAVRPDIDVADALDLVIGAATVERRSRARNAPNPLIAVVLDGLRVHNHRASA
;
A
#
# COMPACT_ATOMS: atom_id res chain seq x y z
N MET A 1 11.23 -11.40 13.24
CA MET A 1 11.98 -10.13 13.38
C MET A 1 11.37 -9.03 12.50
N LEU A 2 11.32 -9.18 11.18
CA LEU A 2 10.64 -8.20 10.29
C LEU A 2 9.17 -7.95 10.67
N ALA A 3 8.40 -8.98 11.02
CA ALA A 3 7.01 -8.81 11.47
C ALA A 3 6.91 -7.95 12.74
N ALA A 4 7.78 -8.15 13.73
CA ALA A 4 7.82 -7.33 14.93
C ALA A 4 8.23 -5.87 14.62
N ALA A 5 9.19 -5.68 13.71
CA ALA A 5 9.58 -4.36 13.25
C ALA A 5 8.43 -3.62 12.53
N ARG A 6 7.70 -4.32 11.67
CA ARG A 6 6.52 -3.78 10.97
C ARG A 6 5.45 -3.30 11.94
N GLU A 7 5.10 -4.14 12.91
CA GLU A 7 4.10 -3.80 13.92
C GLU A 7 4.50 -2.55 14.71
N MET A 8 5.77 -2.46 15.11
CA MET A 8 6.25 -1.30 15.85
C MET A 8 6.34 -0.03 15.00
N LEU A 9 6.82 -0.14 13.77
CA LEU A 9 6.89 1.01 12.86
C LEU A 9 5.51 1.53 12.46
N SER A 10 4.47 0.68 12.46
CA SER A 10 3.10 1.14 12.23
C SER A 10 2.50 1.90 13.42
N VAL A 11 2.95 1.63 14.64
CA VAL A 11 2.44 2.27 15.87
C VAL A 11 3.31 3.48 16.26
N ASP A 12 4.64 3.28 16.30
CA ASP A 12 5.59 4.24 16.86
C ASP A 12 6.36 5.02 15.77
N GLY A 13 6.10 4.73 14.51
CA GLY A 13 6.79 5.35 13.37
C GLY A 13 8.31 5.18 13.46
N SER A 14 9.05 6.24 13.11
CA SER A 14 10.53 6.24 13.15
C SER A 14 11.11 6.20 14.56
N SER A 15 10.30 6.23 15.64
CA SER A 15 10.77 6.21 17.04
C SER A 15 10.99 4.79 17.60
N ALA A 16 10.57 3.74 16.88
CA ALA A 16 10.71 2.35 17.30
C ALA A 16 12.15 1.99 17.70
N SER A 17 12.34 1.43 18.89
CA SER A 17 13.65 1.06 19.44
C SER A 17 14.06 -0.35 18.99
N PHE A 18 15.34 -0.55 18.68
CA PHE A 18 15.88 -1.87 18.36
C PHE A 18 15.76 -2.86 19.53
N ASP A 19 15.87 -2.37 20.76
CA ASP A 19 15.70 -3.20 21.96
C ASP A 19 14.27 -3.74 22.06
N GLU A 20 13.27 -2.90 21.77
CA GLU A 20 11.87 -3.27 21.79
C GLU A 20 11.54 -4.25 20.66
N ILE A 21 12.10 -4.01 19.46
CA ILE A 21 11.96 -4.93 18.32
C ILE A 21 12.57 -6.30 18.66
N ALA A 22 13.74 -6.33 19.26
CA ALA A 22 14.40 -7.55 19.69
C ALA A 22 13.56 -8.31 20.72
N ARG A 23 13.03 -7.61 21.71
CA ARG A 23 12.15 -8.16 22.75
C ARG A 23 10.89 -8.79 22.15
N ARG A 24 10.19 -8.08 21.25
CA ARG A 24 8.99 -8.60 20.57
C ARG A 24 9.28 -9.76 19.64
N ALA A 25 10.42 -9.72 18.95
CA ALA A 25 10.85 -10.79 18.05
C ALA A 25 11.41 -12.02 18.78
N GLY A 26 11.62 -11.95 20.12
CA GLY A 26 12.22 -13.04 20.88
C GLY A 26 13.69 -13.32 20.54
N VAL A 27 14.43 -12.29 20.09
CA VAL A 27 15.85 -12.39 19.70
C VAL A 27 16.72 -11.43 20.51
N GLY A 28 18.02 -11.70 20.55
CA GLY A 28 18.97 -10.74 21.16
C GLY A 28 19.10 -9.47 20.32
N VAL A 29 19.25 -8.31 20.98
CA VAL A 29 19.44 -7.02 20.29
C VAL A 29 20.64 -7.02 19.35
N GLY A 30 21.73 -7.74 19.70
CA GLY A 30 22.89 -7.93 18.82
C GLY A 30 22.55 -8.66 17.51
N THR A 31 21.50 -9.50 17.51
CA THR A 31 21.00 -10.16 16.29
C THR A 31 20.30 -9.16 15.40
N VAL A 32 19.52 -8.23 16.00
CA VAL A 32 18.85 -7.16 15.23
C VAL A 32 19.90 -6.27 14.57
N TYR A 33 20.91 -5.80 15.29
CA TYR A 33 22.00 -4.97 14.75
C TYR A 33 22.84 -5.67 13.66
N ARG A 34 22.98 -6.99 13.75
CA ARG A 34 23.70 -7.77 12.73
C ARG A 34 22.94 -7.82 11.41
N HIS A 35 21.61 -7.90 11.46
CA HIS A 35 20.74 -7.92 10.27
C HIS A 35 20.44 -6.52 9.76
N PHE A 36 20.28 -5.55 10.66
CA PHE A 36 19.95 -4.17 10.34
C PHE A 36 20.94 -3.25 11.06
N PRO A 37 22.10 -2.96 10.44
CA PRO A 37 23.14 -2.17 11.09
C PRO A 37 22.71 -0.72 11.36
N THR A 38 21.69 -0.23 10.65
CA THR A 38 21.12 1.11 10.82
C THR A 38 19.59 1.06 10.87
N ARG A 39 18.98 2.11 11.42
CA ARG A 39 17.51 2.28 11.37
C ARG A 39 17.00 2.36 9.94
N SER A 40 17.74 3.06 9.07
CA SER A 40 17.41 3.16 7.65
C SER A 40 17.37 1.79 7.00
N ALA A 41 18.34 0.90 7.26
CA ALA A 41 18.36 -0.46 6.73
C ALA A 41 17.15 -1.31 7.19
N LEU A 42 16.74 -1.15 8.46
CA LEU A 42 15.54 -1.80 8.97
C LEU A 42 14.28 -1.27 8.27
N PHE A 43 14.21 0.04 8.12
CA PHE A 43 13.09 0.73 7.50
C PHE A 43 12.94 0.32 6.03
N GLU A 44 14.05 0.33 5.28
CA GLU A 44 14.12 -0.16 3.90
C GLU A 44 13.63 -1.61 3.79
N ALA A 45 14.10 -2.50 4.65
CA ALA A 45 13.68 -3.90 4.64
C ALA A 45 12.17 -4.06 4.93
N VAL A 46 11.59 -3.23 5.77
CA VAL A 46 10.15 -3.23 6.06
C VAL A 46 9.35 -2.75 4.85
N VAL A 47 9.79 -1.67 4.19
CA VAL A 47 9.12 -1.12 2.99
C VAL A 47 9.21 -2.12 1.83
N VAL A 48 10.41 -2.65 1.56
CA VAL A 48 10.63 -3.66 0.51
C VAL A 48 9.72 -4.87 0.73
N GLY A 49 9.70 -5.43 1.94
CA GLY A 49 8.86 -6.57 2.25
C GLY A 49 7.35 -6.28 2.13
N ARG A 50 6.91 -5.03 2.32
CA ARG A 50 5.50 -4.65 2.07
C ARG A 50 5.18 -4.60 0.58
N VAL A 51 6.08 -4.05 -0.22
CA VAL A 51 5.90 -4.02 -1.68
C VAL A 51 5.88 -5.43 -2.28
N GLU A 52 6.71 -6.35 -1.73
CA GLU A 52 6.65 -7.77 -2.09
C GLU A 52 5.26 -8.38 -1.78
N GLU A 53 4.74 -8.18 -0.56
CA GLU A 53 3.42 -8.67 -0.16
C GLU A 53 2.30 -8.11 -1.04
N PHE A 54 2.36 -6.84 -1.41
CA PHE A 54 1.40 -6.23 -2.33
C PHE A 54 1.45 -6.89 -3.71
N THR A 55 2.66 -7.13 -4.22
CA THR A 55 2.84 -7.80 -5.51
C THR A 55 2.30 -9.23 -5.49
N GLU A 56 2.62 -10.00 -4.44
CA GLU A 56 2.10 -11.35 -4.24
C GLU A 56 0.57 -11.38 -4.16
N ARG A 57 -0.01 -10.45 -3.39
CA ARG A 57 -1.47 -10.36 -3.27
C ARG A 57 -2.14 -10.06 -4.60
N ALA A 58 -1.59 -9.15 -5.40
CA ALA A 58 -2.11 -8.88 -6.75
C ALA A 58 -2.04 -10.12 -7.63
N CYS A 59 -0.92 -10.86 -7.60
CA CYS A 59 -0.75 -12.10 -8.34
C CYS A 59 -1.76 -13.17 -7.91
N LEU A 60 -2.03 -13.31 -6.61
CA LEU A 60 -3.04 -14.23 -6.10
C LEU A 60 -4.44 -13.88 -6.62
N LEU A 61 -4.84 -12.61 -6.56
CA LEU A 61 -6.14 -12.14 -7.07
C LEU A 61 -6.29 -12.39 -8.57
N MET A 62 -5.23 -12.25 -9.36
CA MET A 62 -5.26 -12.55 -10.79
C MET A 62 -5.45 -14.04 -11.10
N GLY A 63 -5.03 -14.92 -10.19
CA GLY A 63 -5.17 -16.38 -10.32
C GLY A 63 -6.50 -16.95 -9.80
N THR A 64 -7.41 -16.12 -9.29
CA THR A 64 -8.72 -16.53 -8.75
C THR A 64 -9.86 -16.28 -9.73
N ASP A 65 -11.00 -16.93 -9.49
CA ASP A 65 -12.25 -16.71 -10.26
C ASP A 65 -13.06 -15.50 -9.74
N ILE A 66 -12.44 -14.61 -8.94
CA ILE A 66 -13.07 -13.37 -8.46
C ILE A 66 -13.34 -12.44 -9.65
N ALA A 67 -14.50 -11.79 -9.65
CA ALA A 67 -14.85 -10.82 -10.68
C ALA A 67 -13.78 -9.72 -10.76
N PRO A 68 -13.35 -9.27 -11.96
CA PRO A 68 -12.32 -8.24 -12.11
C PRO A 68 -12.61 -6.95 -11.36
N GLU A 69 -13.89 -6.58 -11.24
CA GLU A 69 -14.34 -5.44 -10.44
C GLU A 69 -13.96 -5.62 -8.96
N ASP A 70 -14.38 -6.74 -8.36
CA ASP A 70 -14.15 -7.02 -6.95
C ASP A 70 -12.65 -7.14 -6.67
N ALA A 71 -11.91 -7.86 -7.52
CA ALA A 71 -10.46 -8.01 -7.39
C ALA A 71 -9.73 -6.66 -7.36
N PHE A 72 -10.09 -5.73 -8.25
CA PHE A 72 -9.47 -4.41 -8.30
C PHE A 72 -9.84 -3.55 -7.11
N PHE A 73 -11.14 -3.41 -6.79
CA PHE A 73 -11.59 -2.53 -5.71
C PHE A 73 -11.19 -3.05 -4.32
N ASP A 74 -11.19 -4.36 -4.11
CA ASP A 74 -10.68 -4.96 -2.88
C ASP A 74 -9.18 -4.71 -2.72
N TYR A 75 -8.42 -4.88 -3.82
CA TYR A 75 -6.99 -4.61 -3.81
C TYR A 75 -6.67 -3.14 -3.58
N PHE A 76 -7.35 -2.23 -4.27
CA PHE A 76 -7.21 -0.78 -4.08
C PHE A 76 -7.47 -0.38 -2.62
N THR A 77 -8.58 -0.84 -2.06
CA THR A 77 -8.96 -0.57 -0.66
C THR A 77 -7.95 -1.12 0.33
N HIS A 78 -7.44 -2.33 0.06
CA HIS A 78 -6.37 -2.92 0.85
C HIS A 78 -5.10 -2.06 0.84
N LEU A 79 -4.64 -1.63 -0.34
CA LEU A 79 -3.47 -0.74 -0.46
C LEU A 79 -3.67 0.56 0.33
N VAL A 80 -4.81 1.23 0.18
CA VAL A 80 -5.13 2.44 0.94
C VAL A 80 -5.03 2.20 2.44
N GLY A 81 -5.59 1.10 2.94
CA GLY A 81 -5.54 0.74 4.35
C GLY A 81 -4.13 0.50 4.87
N GLU A 82 -3.32 -0.23 4.12
CA GLU A 82 -1.94 -0.57 4.50
C GLU A 82 -1.00 0.65 4.45
N VAL A 83 -1.12 1.47 3.40
CA VAL A 83 -0.34 2.72 3.28
C VAL A 83 -0.74 3.70 4.39
N ALA A 84 -2.03 3.80 4.73
CA ALA A 84 -2.51 4.67 5.82
C ALA A 84 -1.99 4.24 7.20
N LEU A 85 -1.76 2.94 7.42
CA LEU A 85 -1.23 2.40 8.67
C LEU A 85 0.29 2.55 8.79
N ASN A 86 1.00 2.68 7.68
CA ASN A 86 2.45 2.69 7.67
C ASN A 86 2.97 4.03 7.13
N GLN A 87 3.30 4.96 8.06
CA GLN A 87 3.83 6.27 7.72
C GLN A 87 5.09 6.18 6.86
N ALA A 88 5.92 5.18 7.14
CA ALA A 88 7.13 4.89 6.39
C ALA A 88 6.87 4.55 4.92
N LEU A 89 5.86 3.73 4.69
CA LEU A 89 5.44 3.35 3.35
C LEU A 89 4.83 4.54 2.60
N CYS A 90 4.05 5.39 3.31
CA CYS A 90 3.51 6.61 2.76
C CYS A 90 4.62 7.57 2.32
N GLU A 91 5.61 7.81 3.19
CA GLU A 91 6.77 8.65 2.88
C GLU A 91 7.60 8.08 1.72
N ALA A 92 7.80 6.76 1.68
CA ALA A 92 8.54 6.10 0.61
C ALA A 92 7.83 6.13 -0.76
N LEU A 93 6.51 6.27 -0.79
CA LEU A 93 5.71 6.34 -2.03
C LEU A 93 5.45 7.79 -2.48
N ASP A 94 5.42 8.74 -1.54
CA ASP A 94 5.07 10.15 -1.79
C ASP A 94 6.27 10.96 -2.32
N ASP A 95 7.48 10.64 -1.90
CA ASP A 95 8.70 11.34 -2.32
C ASP A 95 9.49 10.51 -3.32
N GLY A 96 9.55 10.97 -4.57
CA GLY A 96 10.43 10.40 -5.58
C GLY A 96 11.95 10.47 -5.25
N ASP A 97 12.29 11.10 -4.14
CA ASP A 97 13.66 11.31 -3.63
C ASP A 97 13.84 10.79 -2.19
N THR A 98 12.93 9.90 -1.73
CA THR A 98 12.99 9.35 -0.36
C THR A 98 14.18 8.43 -0.18
N ALA A 99 14.80 8.48 1.01
CA ALA A 99 15.96 7.70 1.43
C ALA A 99 15.75 6.16 1.43
N VAL A 100 14.56 5.66 1.06
CA VAL A 100 14.24 4.24 0.95
C VAL A 100 14.34 3.80 -0.51
N ALA A 101 15.41 3.07 -0.82
CA ALA A 101 15.64 2.51 -2.13
C ALA A 101 14.81 1.23 -2.33
N ILE A 102 13.61 1.35 -2.93
CA ILE A 102 12.90 0.17 -3.43
C ILE A 102 13.63 -0.32 -4.68
N PRO A 103 14.09 -1.59 -4.73
CA PRO A 103 14.76 -2.13 -5.91
C PRO A 103 13.91 -1.94 -7.17
N ASP A 104 14.51 -1.44 -8.26
CA ASP A 104 13.79 -1.14 -9.51
C ASP A 104 12.98 -2.32 -10.03
N ARG A 105 13.52 -3.53 -9.93
CA ARG A 105 12.82 -4.75 -10.32
C ARG A 105 11.51 -4.91 -9.55
N LEU A 106 11.54 -4.77 -8.23
CA LEU A 106 10.36 -4.92 -7.37
C LEU A 106 9.33 -3.82 -7.65
N ARG A 107 9.79 -2.59 -7.85
CA ARG A 107 8.93 -1.46 -8.24
C ARG A 107 8.21 -1.76 -9.56
N HIS A 108 8.93 -2.24 -10.58
CA HIS A 108 8.33 -2.59 -11.86
C HIS A 108 7.36 -3.79 -11.75
N GLU A 109 7.68 -4.79 -10.94
CA GLU A 109 6.80 -5.93 -10.70
C GLU A 109 5.49 -5.49 -10.01
N PHE A 110 5.57 -4.63 -9.00
CA PHE A 110 4.42 -4.06 -8.32
C PHE A 110 3.54 -3.25 -9.29
N ILE A 111 4.12 -2.27 -10.01
CA ILE A 111 3.37 -1.44 -10.95
C ILE A 111 2.68 -2.30 -12.01
N ARG A 112 3.38 -3.30 -12.57
CA ARG A 112 2.82 -4.20 -13.57
C ARG A 112 1.66 -5.04 -13.03
N SER A 113 1.78 -5.57 -11.82
CA SER A 113 0.71 -6.37 -11.19
C SER A 113 -0.53 -5.51 -10.90
N PHE A 114 -0.32 -4.28 -10.41
CA PHE A 114 -1.40 -3.31 -10.19
C PHE A 114 -2.09 -2.92 -11.52
N ASP A 115 -1.30 -2.60 -12.56
CA ASP A 115 -1.82 -2.24 -13.90
C ASP A 115 -2.62 -3.39 -14.53
N THR A 116 -2.19 -4.64 -14.31
CA THR A 116 -2.94 -5.81 -14.79
C THR A 116 -4.33 -5.90 -14.15
N LEU A 117 -4.44 -5.69 -12.82
CA LEU A 117 -5.75 -5.66 -12.15
C LEU A 117 -6.63 -4.51 -12.63
N LEU A 118 -6.04 -3.31 -12.77
CA LEU A 118 -6.71 -2.13 -13.30
C LEU A 118 -7.23 -2.37 -14.73
N SER A 119 -6.40 -2.92 -15.60
CA SER A 119 -6.75 -3.19 -17.00
C SER A 119 -7.89 -4.21 -17.12
N ARG A 120 -7.85 -5.29 -16.34
CA ARG A 120 -8.95 -6.27 -16.28
C ARG A 120 -10.27 -5.63 -15.80
N ALA A 121 -10.22 -4.73 -14.81
CA ALA A 121 -11.39 -4.02 -14.34
C ALA A 121 -11.95 -3.03 -15.38
N LYS A 122 -11.08 -2.39 -16.18
CA LYS A 122 -11.48 -1.55 -17.32
C LYS A 122 -12.12 -2.36 -18.44
N GLU A 123 -11.55 -3.50 -18.80
CA GLU A 123 -12.11 -4.42 -19.81
C GLU A 123 -13.50 -4.91 -19.38
N ALA A 124 -13.69 -5.18 -18.07
CA ALA A 124 -14.98 -5.50 -17.48
C ALA A 124 -15.94 -4.29 -17.38
N ARG A 125 -15.52 -3.08 -17.80
CA ARG A 125 -16.28 -1.82 -17.67
C ARG A 125 -16.66 -1.45 -16.23
N ALA A 126 -15.90 -1.92 -15.27
CA ALA A 126 -16.08 -1.56 -13.86
C ALA A 126 -15.36 -0.26 -13.51
N VAL A 127 -14.19 -0.02 -14.11
CA VAL A 127 -13.38 1.19 -13.92
C VAL A 127 -13.40 2.03 -15.20
N ARG A 128 -13.47 3.34 -15.04
CA ARG A 128 -13.47 4.32 -16.14
C ARG A 128 -12.16 4.22 -16.95
N PRO A 129 -12.23 4.35 -18.29
CA PRO A 129 -11.09 4.06 -19.17
C PRO A 129 -9.99 5.12 -19.16
N ASP A 130 -10.30 6.35 -18.71
CA ASP A 130 -9.44 7.53 -18.75
C ASP A 130 -8.47 7.64 -17.56
N ILE A 131 -8.54 6.73 -16.58
CA ILE A 131 -7.59 6.64 -15.45
C ILE A 131 -6.44 5.71 -15.84
N ASP A 132 -5.22 6.17 -15.80
CA ASP A 132 -4.05 5.30 -16.00
C ASP A 132 -3.52 4.72 -14.67
N VAL A 133 -2.43 3.94 -14.74
CA VAL A 133 -1.83 3.31 -13.56
C VAL A 133 -1.24 4.33 -12.61
N ALA A 134 -0.67 5.41 -13.12
CA ALA A 134 -0.09 6.48 -12.30
C ALA A 134 -1.20 7.24 -11.55
N ASP A 135 -2.27 7.63 -12.26
CA ASP A 135 -3.44 8.27 -11.65
C ASP A 135 -4.03 7.41 -10.52
N ALA A 136 -4.17 6.09 -10.76
CA ALA A 136 -4.74 5.18 -9.77
C ALA A 136 -3.84 5.02 -8.53
N LEU A 137 -2.51 5.00 -8.70
CA LEU A 137 -1.56 4.97 -7.58
C LEU A 137 -1.53 6.30 -6.81
N ASP A 138 -1.62 7.43 -7.48
CA ASP A 138 -1.75 8.75 -6.85
C ASP A 138 -3.03 8.84 -6.00
N LEU A 139 -4.14 8.26 -6.50
CA LEU A 139 -5.38 8.16 -5.73
C LEU A 139 -5.23 7.26 -4.49
N VAL A 140 -4.46 6.17 -4.56
CA VAL A 140 -4.14 5.34 -3.37
C VAL A 140 -3.42 6.19 -2.32
N ILE A 141 -2.39 6.95 -2.70
CA ILE A 141 -1.59 7.80 -1.79
C ILE A 141 -2.46 8.90 -1.19
N GLY A 142 -3.25 9.58 -2.01
CA GLY A 142 -4.17 10.62 -1.58
C GLY A 142 -5.22 10.09 -0.60
N ALA A 143 -5.87 8.97 -0.91
CA ALA A 143 -6.86 8.32 -0.06
C ALA A 143 -6.25 7.84 1.27
N ALA A 144 -5.05 7.26 1.24
CA ALA A 144 -4.32 6.84 2.44
C ALA A 144 -3.99 8.01 3.36
N THR A 145 -3.60 9.15 2.80
CA THR A 145 -3.34 10.38 3.56
C THR A 145 -4.60 10.86 4.29
N VAL A 146 -5.74 10.84 3.61
CA VAL A 146 -7.03 11.21 4.21
C VAL A 146 -7.46 10.21 5.26
N GLU A 147 -7.31 8.91 4.99
CA GLU A 147 -7.63 7.84 5.95
C GLU A 147 -6.82 7.99 7.25
N ARG A 148 -5.51 8.24 7.16
CA ARG A 148 -4.65 8.49 8.31
C ARG A 148 -5.12 9.69 9.13
N ARG A 149 -5.50 10.81 8.48
CA ARG A 149 -6.04 12.00 9.15
C ARG A 149 -7.39 11.72 9.84
N SER A 150 -8.23 10.91 9.23
CA SER A 150 -9.53 10.54 9.81
C SER A 150 -9.37 9.65 11.04
N ARG A 151 -8.47 8.68 10.99
CA ARG A 151 -8.10 7.84 12.13
C ARG A 151 -7.53 8.66 13.29
N ALA A 152 -6.64 9.62 13.02
CA ALA A 152 -6.09 10.50 14.04
C ALA A 152 -7.14 11.36 14.74
N ARG A 153 -8.26 11.66 14.07
CA ARG A 153 -9.41 12.39 14.63
C ARG A 153 -10.48 11.48 15.22
N ASN A 154 -10.32 10.16 15.13
CA ASN A 154 -11.33 9.14 15.47
C ASN A 154 -12.69 9.42 14.77
N ALA A 155 -12.64 9.84 13.50
CA ALA A 155 -13.78 10.24 12.69
C ALA A 155 -14.06 9.21 11.59
N PRO A 156 -15.35 8.97 11.21
CA PRO A 156 -15.66 8.18 10.03
C PRO A 156 -15.02 8.78 8.78
N ASN A 157 -14.52 7.94 7.88
CA ASN A 157 -13.97 8.39 6.60
C ASN A 157 -14.86 7.95 5.42
N PRO A 158 -15.82 8.80 5.00
CA PRO A 158 -16.63 8.53 3.82
C PRO A 158 -15.86 8.73 2.51
N LEU A 159 -14.65 9.32 2.55
CA LEU A 159 -13.94 9.75 1.35
C LEU A 159 -13.38 8.59 0.54
N ILE A 160 -13.09 7.44 1.17
CA ILE A 160 -12.72 6.25 0.41
C ILE A 160 -13.86 5.82 -0.51
N ALA A 161 -15.11 5.84 -0.05
CA ALA A 161 -16.26 5.54 -0.88
C ALA A 161 -16.38 6.52 -2.06
N VAL A 162 -16.14 7.81 -1.83
CA VAL A 162 -16.16 8.84 -2.89
C VAL A 162 -15.08 8.57 -3.95
N VAL A 163 -13.87 8.16 -3.54
CA VAL A 163 -12.79 7.80 -4.47
C VAL A 163 -13.18 6.56 -5.27
N LEU A 164 -13.69 5.52 -4.61
CA LEU A 164 -14.12 4.29 -5.30
C LEU A 164 -15.27 4.56 -6.27
N ASP A 165 -16.24 5.36 -5.87
CA ASP A 165 -17.33 5.77 -6.76
C ASP A 165 -16.82 6.59 -7.94
N GLY A 166 -15.86 7.50 -7.72
CA GLY A 166 -15.23 8.27 -8.79
C GLY A 166 -14.43 7.44 -9.81
N LEU A 167 -13.92 6.28 -9.40
CA LEU A 167 -13.25 5.33 -10.29
C LEU A 167 -14.21 4.49 -11.12
N ARG A 168 -15.46 4.31 -10.69
CA ARG A 168 -16.45 3.48 -11.37
C ARG A 168 -16.92 4.12 -12.67
N VAL A 169 -17.31 3.27 -13.61
CA VAL A 169 -18.01 3.73 -14.82
C VAL A 169 -19.42 4.20 -14.42
N HIS A 170 -19.67 5.49 -14.49
CA HIS A 170 -21.01 6.02 -14.35
C HIS A 170 -21.70 5.97 -15.71
N ASN A 171 -22.70 5.11 -15.85
CA ASN A 171 -23.64 5.21 -16.95
C ASN A 171 -24.44 6.50 -16.78
N HIS A 172 -23.96 7.60 -17.33
CA HIS A 172 -24.81 8.78 -17.53
C HIS A 172 -25.94 8.32 -18.47
N ARG A 173 -27.07 7.90 -17.91
CA ARG A 173 -28.32 7.94 -18.67
C ARG A 173 -28.51 9.41 -18.99
N ALA A 174 -28.15 9.79 -20.22
CA ALA A 174 -28.62 11.04 -20.80
C ALA A 174 -30.15 11.01 -20.73
N SER A 175 -30.71 11.75 -19.78
CA SER A 175 -32.13 12.07 -19.82
C SER A 175 -32.33 13.00 -21.01
N ALA A 176 -32.83 12.45 -22.10
CA ALA A 176 -33.35 13.22 -23.20
C ALA A 176 -34.71 13.79 -22.79
#